data_e0ba2159ae00c65ef6fc2993e51431d1
#
_entry.id   e0ba2159ae00c65ef6fc2993e51431d1
#
_cell.length_a   1.000
_cell.length_b   1.000
_cell.length_c   1.000
_cell.angle_alpha   90.00
_cell.angle_beta   90.00
_cell.angle_gamma   90.00
#
_symmetry.space_group_name_H-M   'P 1'
#
loop_
_entity.id
_entity.type
_entity.pdbx_description
1 polymer ?
#
loop_
_entity_poly.entity_id
_entity_poly.type
_entity_poly.pdbx_seq_one_letter_code
_entity_poly.pdbx_strand_id
1 'polypeptide(L)'
;MTTIKERFKEAETLKDQGKIEEARDVLESILVDSPDHVLSHLTLARIFTQLGVHNRACSHAEQACQLEPNEAFNYTILSVTYQKAWAGTQDQRFIQLAEDAMARSRMLGG
;
A
#
# COMPACT_ATOMS: atom_id res chain seq x y z
N MET A 1 -26.80 0.92 -6.29
CA MET A 1 -25.39 1.28 -6.59
C MET A 1 -24.51 0.97 -5.40
N THR A 2 -23.34 0.41 -5.67
CA THR A 2 -22.41 0.03 -4.61
C THR A 2 -21.54 1.23 -4.23
N THR A 3 -21.45 1.53 -2.94
CA THR A 3 -20.60 2.61 -2.46
C THR A 3 -19.12 2.20 -2.45
N ILE A 4 -18.21 3.16 -2.37
CA ILE A 4 -16.79 2.89 -2.21
C ILE A 4 -16.54 2.05 -0.96
N LYS A 5 -17.21 2.39 0.14
CA LYS A 5 -17.08 1.64 1.39
C LYS A 5 -17.48 0.17 1.24
N GLU A 6 -18.57 -0.09 0.54
CA GLU A 6 -19.03 -1.46 0.29
C GLU A 6 -18.08 -2.22 -0.61
N ARG A 7 -17.56 -1.57 -1.65
CA ARG A 7 -16.58 -2.17 -2.56
C ARG A 7 -15.28 -2.49 -1.85
N PHE A 8 -14.83 -1.59 -0.98
CA PHE A 8 -13.62 -1.82 -0.19
C PHE A 8 -13.80 -3.03 0.73
N LYS A 9 -14.96 -3.14 1.38
CA LYS A 9 -15.27 -4.29 2.22
C LYS A 9 -15.28 -5.58 1.43
N GLU A 10 -15.83 -5.55 0.21
CA GLU A 10 -15.79 -6.70 -0.70
C GLU A 10 -14.36 -7.11 -1.00
N ALA A 11 -13.48 -6.14 -1.29
CA ALA A 11 -12.08 -6.42 -1.56
C ALA A 11 -11.39 -7.06 -0.36
N GLU A 12 -11.67 -6.58 0.86
CA GLU A 12 -11.11 -7.17 2.06
C GLU A 12 -11.59 -8.61 2.26
N THR A 13 -12.86 -8.87 2.00
CA THR A 13 -13.42 -10.22 2.09
C THR A 13 -12.74 -11.15 1.08
N LEU A 14 -12.56 -10.70 -0.16
CA LEU A 14 -11.87 -11.48 -1.19
C LEU A 14 -10.43 -11.79 -0.79
N LYS A 15 -9.73 -10.80 -0.23
CA LYS A 15 -8.37 -10.99 0.24
C LYS A 15 -8.31 -12.03 1.36
N ASP A 16 -9.24 -11.96 2.31
CA ASP A 16 -9.31 -12.92 3.42
C ASP A 16 -9.64 -14.33 2.96
N GLN A 17 -10.34 -14.45 1.84
CA GLN A 17 -10.63 -15.74 1.22
C GLN A 17 -9.48 -16.27 0.36
N GLY A 18 -8.38 -15.55 0.28
CA GLY A 18 -7.25 -15.92 -0.55
C GLY A 18 -7.40 -15.55 -2.02
N LYS A 19 -8.47 -14.85 -2.39
CA LYS A 19 -8.73 -14.42 -3.77
C LYS A 19 -8.04 -13.10 -4.04
N ILE A 20 -6.71 -13.13 -4.01
CA ILE A 20 -5.87 -11.93 -4.00
C ILE A 20 -6.00 -11.12 -5.28
N GLU A 21 -6.00 -11.78 -6.43
CA GLU A 21 -6.09 -11.08 -7.72
C GLU A 21 -7.47 -10.44 -7.92
N GLU A 22 -8.53 -11.11 -7.46
CA GLU A 22 -9.87 -10.53 -7.51
C GLU A 22 -9.97 -9.31 -6.59
N ALA A 23 -9.38 -9.39 -5.39
CA ALA A 23 -9.32 -8.25 -4.46
C ALA A 23 -8.59 -7.08 -5.10
N ARG A 24 -7.46 -7.34 -5.75
CA ARG A 24 -6.70 -6.32 -6.48
C ARG A 24 -7.58 -5.62 -7.50
N ASP A 25 -8.32 -6.37 -8.29
CA ASP A 25 -9.16 -5.80 -9.35
C ASP A 25 -10.23 -4.87 -8.79
N VAL A 26 -10.86 -5.25 -7.67
CA VAL A 26 -11.85 -4.41 -7.01
C VAL A 26 -11.20 -3.11 -6.50
N LEU A 27 -10.03 -3.22 -5.87
CA LEU A 27 -9.32 -2.03 -5.34
C LEU A 27 -8.88 -1.09 -6.46
N GLU A 28 -8.40 -1.64 -7.57
CA GLU A 28 -8.03 -0.82 -8.73
C GLU A 28 -9.25 -0.09 -9.29
N SER A 29 -10.41 -0.76 -9.33
CA SER A 29 -11.64 -0.11 -9.78
C SER A 29 -12.09 1.01 -8.85
N ILE A 30 -11.86 0.87 -7.54
CA ILE A 30 -12.13 1.94 -6.58
C ILE A 30 -11.28 3.18 -6.92
N LEU A 31 -10.01 2.98 -7.22
CA LEU A 31 -9.10 4.08 -7.51
C LEU A 31 -9.38 4.78 -8.85
N VAL A 32 -10.08 4.12 -9.77
CA VAL A 32 -10.57 4.78 -10.98
C VAL A 32 -11.60 5.85 -10.60
N ASP A 33 -12.50 5.52 -9.68
CA ASP A 33 -13.57 6.42 -9.26
C ASP A 33 -13.12 7.39 -8.16
N SER A 34 -12.18 6.97 -7.31
CA SER A 34 -11.71 7.73 -6.16
C SER A 34 -10.21 7.55 -6.00
N PRO A 35 -9.40 8.27 -6.82
CA PRO A 35 -7.94 8.10 -6.81
C PRO A 35 -7.27 8.49 -5.49
N ASP A 36 -7.99 9.20 -4.62
CA ASP A 36 -7.52 9.63 -3.31
C ASP A 36 -7.95 8.70 -2.17
N HIS A 37 -8.44 7.50 -2.48
CA HIS A 37 -8.87 6.56 -1.46
C HIS A 37 -7.65 5.88 -0.84
N VAL A 38 -7.16 6.43 0.28
CA VAL A 38 -5.90 6.04 0.91
C VAL A 38 -5.88 4.57 1.29
N LEU A 39 -6.96 4.05 1.87
CA LEU A 39 -7.02 2.64 2.27
C LEU A 39 -6.84 1.69 1.09
N SER A 40 -7.35 2.04 -0.08
CA SER A 40 -7.15 1.23 -1.28
C SER A 40 -5.68 1.22 -1.70
N HIS A 41 -5.00 2.36 -1.65
CA HIS A 41 -3.56 2.40 -1.92
C HIS A 41 -2.77 1.55 -0.94
N LEU A 42 -3.06 1.65 0.36
CA LEU A 42 -2.35 0.87 1.38
C LEU A 42 -2.58 -0.63 1.20
N THR A 43 -3.81 -1.02 0.91
CA THR A 43 -4.13 -2.45 0.71
C THR A 43 -3.48 -2.97 -0.56
N LEU A 44 -3.49 -2.19 -1.65
CA LEU A 44 -2.80 -2.57 -2.88
C LEU A 44 -1.30 -2.69 -2.68
N ALA A 45 -0.69 -1.83 -1.86
CA ALA A 45 0.74 -1.97 -1.55
C ALA A 45 1.04 -3.35 -0.95
N ARG A 46 0.20 -3.82 -0.04
CA ARG A 46 0.35 -5.14 0.56
C ARG A 46 0.11 -6.26 -0.44
N ILE A 47 -0.92 -6.12 -1.26
CA ILE A 47 -1.26 -7.13 -2.28
C ILE A 47 -0.13 -7.25 -3.30
N PHE A 48 0.37 -6.15 -3.84
CA PHE A 48 1.45 -6.18 -4.81
C PHE A 48 2.75 -6.72 -4.20
N THR A 49 3.02 -6.42 -2.93
CA THR A 49 4.15 -7.03 -2.22
C THR A 49 3.99 -8.55 -2.18
N GLN A 50 2.80 -9.04 -1.84
CA GLN A 50 2.51 -10.46 -1.78
C GLN A 50 2.66 -11.13 -3.15
N LEU A 51 2.29 -10.42 -4.21
CA LEU A 51 2.42 -10.91 -5.59
C LEU A 51 3.83 -10.74 -6.16
N GLY A 52 4.75 -10.12 -5.43
CA GLY A 52 6.11 -9.88 -5.88
C GLY A 52 6.26 -8.74 -6.88
N VAL A 53 5.24 -7.89 -7.03
CA VAL A 53 5.26 -6.75 -7.95
C VAL A 53 5.69 -5.52 -7.16
N HIS A 54 6.98 -5.47 -6.85
CA HIS A 54 7.51 -4.51 -5.87
C HIS A 54 7.42 -3.04 -6.32
N ASN A 55 7.60 -2.76 -7.60
CA ASN A 55 7.50 -1.38 -8.08
C ASN A 55 6.10 -0.81 -7.87
N ARG A 56 5.07 -1.59 -8.15
CA ARG A 56 3.69 -1.15 -7.95
C ARG A 56 3.34 -1.07 -6.47
N ALA A 57 3.86 -1.99 -5.67
CA ALA A 57 3.67 -1.95 -4.22
C ALA A 57 4.21 -0.64 -3.64
N CYS A 58 5.44 -0.28 -3.99
CA CYS A 58 6.06 0.95 -3.52
C CYS A 58 5.30 2.19 -4.00
N SER A 59 4.86 2.20 -5.26
CA SER A 59 4.10 3.31 -5.83
C SER A 59 2.83 3.58 -5.04
N HIS A 60 2.06 2.55 -4.70
CA HIS A 60 0.84 2.72 -3.93
C HIS A 60 1.11 3.18 -2.50
N ALA A 61 2.14 2.64 -1.85
CA ALA A 61 2.50 3.08 -0.50
C ALA A 61 2.94 4.55 -0.51
N GLU A 62 3.70 4.96 -1.53
CA GLU A 62 4.11 6.35 -1.70
C GLU A 62 2.91 7.27 -1.92
N GLN A 63 1.94 6.85 -2.72
CA GLN A 63 0.72 7.62 -2.94
C GLN A 63 -0.04 7.84 -1.63
N ALA A 64 -0.16 6.83 -0.79
CA ALA A 64 -0.81 6.97 0.52
C ALA A 64 -0.13 8.05 1.36
N CYS A 65 1.21 8.08 1.37
CA CYS A 65 1.96 9.09 2.11
C CYS A 65 1.79 10.49 1.52
N GLN A 66 1.68 10.59 0.20
CA GLN A 66 1.44 11.89 -0.45
C GLN A 66 0.05 12.43 -0.16
N LEU A 67 -0.94 11.54 -0.09
CA LEU A 67 -2.32 11.93 0.18
C LEU A 67 -2.54 12.30 1.65
N GLU A 68 -1.87 11.62 2.58
CA GLU A 68 -1.96 11.90 4.00
C GLU A 68 -0.55 11.98 4.61
N PRO A 69 0.15 13.10 4.38
CA PRO A 69 1.58 13.20 4.72
C PRO A 69 1.90 13.32 6.21
N ASN A 70 0.88 13.50 7.06
CA ASN A 70 1.06 13.61 8.50
C ASN A 70 0.60 12.36 9.26
N GLU A 71 0.29 11.31 8.54
CA GLU A 71 -0.17 10.05 9.13
C GLU A 71 1.02 9.09 9.29
N ALA A 72 1.45 8.89 10.54
CA ALA A 72 2.60 8.04 10.86
C ALA A 72 2.44 6.62 10.32
N PHE A 73 1.23 6.07 10.42
CA PHE A 73 0.96 4.70 9.97
C PHE A 73 1.33 4.49 8.49
N ASN A 74 1.06 5.48 7.66
CA ASN A 74 1.36 5.39 6.21
C ASN A 74 2.85 5.21 5.97
N TYR A 75 3.69 5.92 6.72
CA TYR A 75 5.14 5.80 6.60
C TYR A 75 5.66 4.47 7.15
N THR A 76 5.01 3.92 8.17
CA THR A 76 5.34 2.58 8.64
C THR A 76 5.08 1.54 7.54
N ILE A 77 3.94 1.63 6.87
CA ILE A 77 3.62 0.75 5.74
C ILE A 77 4.63 0.96 4.60
N LEU A 78 4.97 2.21 4.30
CA LEU A 78 5.94 2.53 3.25
C LEU A 78 7.30 1.89 3.56
N SER A 79 7.77 2.02 4.81
CA SER A 79 9.05 1.43 5.21
C SER A 79 9.04 -0.09 5.05
N VAL A 80 7.97 -0.75 5.51
CA VAL A 80 7.85 -2.21 5.38
C VAL A 80 7.81 -2.60 3.90
N THR A 81 7.11 -1.82 3.07
CA THR A 81 7.03 -2.08 1.63
C THR A 81 8.42 -2.00 0.98
N TYR A 82 9.22 -1.00 1.35
CA TYR A 82 10.60 -0.89 0.86
C TYR A 82 11.47 -2.04 1.35
N GLN A 83 11.30 -2.48 2.60
CA GLN A 83 12.05 -3.62 3.14
C GLN A 83 11.75 -4.90 2.35
N LYS A 84 10.49 -5.13 2.03
CA LYS A 84 10.07 -6.27 1.21
C LYS A 84 10.60 -6.17 -0.21
N ALA A 85 10.62 -4.95 -0.76
CA ALA A 85 11.18 -4.71 -2.09
C ALA A 85 12.69 -4.99 -2.11
N TRP A 86 13.41 -4.58 -1.06
CA TRP A 86 14.83 -4.92 -0.92
C TRP A 86 15.02 -6.44 -0.90
N ALA A 87 14.24 -7.13 -0.07
CA ALA A 87 14.36 -8.58 0.05
C ALA A 87 14.09 -9.29 -1.29
N GLY A 88 13.14 -8.77 -2.07
CA GLY A 88 12.75 -9.39 -3.33
C GLY A 88 13.61 -9.02 -4.53
N THR A 89 14.23 -7.83 -4.54
CA THR A 89 14.95 -7.31 -5.70
C THR A 89 16.45 -7.18 -5.48
N GLN A 90 16.91 -7.10 -4.22
CA GLN A 90 18.30 -6.81 -3.84
C GLN A 90 18.79 -5.45 -4.33
N ASP A 91 17.86 -4.53 -4.65
CA ASP A 91 18.19 -3.17 -5.04
C ASP A 91 18.48 -2.35 -3.78
N GLN A 92 19.74 -1.97 -3.60
CA GLN A 92 20.22 -1.33 -2.38
C GLN A 92 19.58 0.03 -2.11
N ARG A 93 19.00 0.68 -3.12
CA ARG A 93 18.29 1.95 -2.92
C ARG A 93 17.16 1.80 -1.90
N PHE A 94 16.53 0.62 -1.82
CA PHE A 94 15.43 0.39 -0.89
C PHE A 94 15.86 0.40 0.57
N ILE A 95 17.14 0.14 0.86
CA ILE A 95 17.63 0.18 2.25
C ILE A 95 17.47 1.59 2.83
N GLN A 96 18.00 2.58 2.13
CA GLN A 96 17.94 3.97 2.61
C GLN A 96 16.50 4.50 2.58
N LEU A 97 15.73 4.15 1.54
CA LEU A 97 14.33 4.56 1.46
C LEU A 97 13.52 4.01 2.64
N ALA A 98 13.77 2.75 3.03
CA ALA A 98 13.08 2.16 4.18
C ALA A 98 13.45 2.87 5.49
N GLU A 99 14.73 3.19 5.67
CA GLU A 99 15.18 3.90 6.87
C GLU A 99 14.59 5.30 6.95
N ASP A 100 14.56 6.02 5.83
CA ASP A 100 13.99 7.37 5.78
C ASP A 100 12.50 7.35 6.10
N ALA A 101 11.77 6.38 5.56
CA ALA A 101 10.34 6.25 5.82
C ALA A 101 10.07 5.93 7.29
N MET A 102 10.88 5.05 7.89
CA MET A 102 10.73 4.72 9.31
C MET A 102 11.06 5.92 10.20
N ALA A 103 12.09 6.68 9.85
CA ALA A 103 12.42 7.90 10.57
C ALA A 103 11.27 8.90 10.53
N ARG A 104 10.62 9.03 9.37
CA ARG A 104 9.46 9.92 9.21
C ARG A 104 8.29 9.45 10.09
N SER A 105 8.04 8.15 10.12
CA SER A 105 7.00 7.59 10.99
C SER A 105 7.25 7.97 12.46
N ARG A 106 8.48 7.81 12.93
CA ARG A 106 8.85 8.14 14.31
C ARG A 106 8.69 9.64 14.60
N MET A 107 9.09 10.50 13.66
CA MET A 107 8.92 11.94 13.81
C MET A 107 7.46 12.35 13.96
N LEU A 108 6.55 11.60 13.35
CA LEU A 108 5.11 11.85 13.44
C LEU A 108 4.46 11.14 14.63
N GLY A 109 5.24 10.46 15.47
CA GLY A 109 4.74 9.82 16.68
C GLY A 109 4.34 8.36 16.51
N GLY A 110 4.77 7.77 15.42
CA GLY A 110 4.44 6.37 15.11
C GLY A 110 5.45 5.35 15.62
#